data_15dcdc34c13b49c2cc070c38be8725d2
#
_entry.id   15dcdc34c13b49c2cc070c38be8725d2
#
_cell.length_a   1.000
_cell.length_b   1.000
_cell.length_c   1.000
_cell.angle_alpha   90.00
_cell.angle_beta   90.00
_cell.angle_gamma   90.00
#
_symmetry.space_group_name_H-M   'P 1'
#
loop_
_entity.id
_entity.type
_entity.pdbx_description
1 polymer ?
#
loop_
_entity_poly.entity_id
_entity_poly.type
_entity_poly.pdbx_seq_one_letter_code
_entity_poly.pdbx_strand_id
1 'polypeptide(L)'
;MPSLRNITRVSAMEPLTSILTFLGTRGGIVGRSRRHWRHSSLLIKHGDARIMIDCGTDWLARLLRVAPTTIVLTHAHPDHAQGLAKGVPCPVYASKKTLDSLKRFPIRDRREMPARKSVMIDGVQFKAYPVQHSIRAPAVGYRVSVKGVNFFYAPDVAELPDILGTLRGIDVYIGDGATVARSMVRKKNGRLIGHAPITVQLGWCKLAGVQRAIFTHCGSPIVRGKARVLSAAIRRLGQEQGIDARIASDGDRFSLSGGEWHGRRCRVRNPA
;
A
#
# COMPACT_ATOMS: atom_id res chain seq x y z
N MET A 1 58.13 -28.84 6.44
CA MET A 1 56.78 -28.78 7.01
C MET A 1 56.17 -27.43 6.63
N PRO A 2 55.31 -27.30 5.62
CA PRO A 2 54.60 -26.03 5.36
C PRO A 2 53.23 -26.06 6.05
N SER A 3 53.00 -25.04 6.85
CA SER A 3 51.73 -24.77 7.57
C SER A 3 50.62 -24.35 6.62
N LEU A 4 49.57 -25.16 6.56
CA LEU A 4 48.32 -24.82 5.88
C LEU A 4 47.52 -23.83 6.74
N ARG A 5 47.50 -22.56 6.38
CA ARG A 5 46.56 -21.59 6.90
C ARG A 5 45.24 -21.72 6.12
N ASN A 6 44.26 -22.40 6.71
CA ASN A 6 42.87 -22.34 6.25
C ASN A 6 42.31 -20.96 6.53
N ILE A 7 42.25 -20.14 5.50
CA ILE A 7 41.48 -18.88 5.53
C ILE A 7 40.05 -19.23 5.18
N THR A 8 39.22 -19.43 6.18
CA THR A 8 37.74 -19.47 6.01
C THR A 8 37.29 -18.09 5.54
N ARG A 9 36.98 -17.95 4.25
CA ARG A 9 36.27 -16.81 3.72
C ARG A 9 34.88 -16.78 4.35
N VAL A 10 34.68 -15.94 5.35
CA VAL A 10 33.34 -15.54 5.78
C VAL A 10 32.75 -14.75 4.62
N SER A 11 31.86 -15.40 3.88
CA SER A 11 31.06 -14.72 2.85
C SER A 11 30.25 -13.64 3.55
N ALA A 12 30.59 -12.37 3.32
CA ALA A 12 29.79 -11.24 3.75
C ALA A 12 28.41 -11.39 3.12
N MET A 13 27.39 -11.72 3.94
CA MET A 13 26.00 -11.71 3.48
C MET A 13 25.68 -10.33 2.93
N GLU A 14 25.42 -10.24 1.63
CA GLU A 14 24.92 -9.00 1.05
C GLU A 14 23.69 -8.54 1.83
N PRO A 15 23.59 -7.24 2.16
CA PRO A 15 22.46 -6.75 2.92
C PRO A 15 21.19 -7.00 2.11
N LEU A 16 20.27 -7.79 2.68
CA LEU A 16 18.94 -8.08 2.10
C LEU A 16 18.27 -6.78 1.70
N THR A 17 18.16 -6.52 0.39
CA THR A 17 17.49 -5.34 -0.14
C THR A 17 15.98 -5.53 -0.05
N SER A 18 15.29 -4.53 0.51
CA SER A 18 13.83 -4.49 0.52
C SER A 18 13.35 -3.48 -0.52
N ILE A 19 12.42 -3.90 -1.37
CA ILE A 19 11.88 -3.07 -2.44
C ILE A 19 10.36 -3.02 -2.33
N LEU A 20 9.81 -1.82 -2.26
CA LEU A 20 8.39 -1.56 -2.42
C LEU A 20 8.09 -1.22 -3.88
N THR A 21 7.07 -1.84 -4.46
CA THR A 21 6.62 -1.57 -5.84
C THR A 21 5.13 -1.28 -5.85
N PHE A 22 4.72 -0.18 -6.45
CA PHE A 22 3.32 0.10 -6.76
C PHE A 22 2.94 -0.71 -8.00
N LEU A 23 2.33 -1.87 -7.82
CA LEU A 23 1.91 -2.74 -8.92
C LEU A 23 0.75 -2.14 -9.71
N GLY A 24 -0.14 -1.44 -9.01
CA GLY A 24 -1.26 -0.69 -9.54
C GLY A 24 -1.62 0.48 -8.61
N THR A 25 -2.21 1.52 -9.17
CA THR A 25 -2.48 2.78 -8.45
C THR A 25 -3.87 3.36 -8.73
N ARG A 26 -4.72 2.66 -9.49
CA ARG A 26 -6.08 3.08 -9.83
C ARG A 26 -7.06 2.62 -8.75
N GLY A 27 -8.01 3.49 -8.39
CA GLY A 27 -9.15 3.14 -7.55
C GLY A 27 -10.23 2.36 -8.30
N GLY A 28 -11.37 2.09 -7.63
CA GLY A 28 -12.52 1.35 -8.16
C GLY A 28 -13.31 2.10 -9.25
N ILE A 29 -12.64 2.66 -10.24
CA ILE A 29 -13.23 3.41 -11.35
C ILE A 29 -12.99 2.72 -12.69
N VAL A 30 -13.88 2.96 -13.67
CA VAL A 30 -13.78 2.39 -15.02
C VAL A 30 -12.62 3.01 -15.82
N GLY A 31 -12.42 4.33 -15.69
CA GLY A 31 -11.39 5.07 -16.44
C GLY A 31 -9.98 4.57 -16.12
N ARG A 32 -9.14 4.50 -17.15
CA ARG A 32 -7.74 4.10 -17.07
C ARG A 32 -6.83 5.11 -17.75
N SER A 33 -5.57 5.16 -17.34
CA SER A 33 -4.53 5.90 -18.04
C SER A 33 -3.24 5.10 -18.07
N ARG A 34 -2.26 5.52 -18.87
CA ARG A 34 -0.94 4.85 -18.93
C ARG A 34 -0.24 4.76 -17.58
N ARG A 35 -0.53 5.68 -16.64
CA ARG A 35 0.06 5.73 -15.31
C ARG A 35 -0.75 4.98 -14.25
N HIS A 36 -2.04 4.85 -14.45
CA HIS A 36 -3.01 4.29 -13.51
C HIS A 36 -3.89 3.29 -14.25
N TRP A 37 -3.29 2.17 -14.62
CA TRP A 37 -3.96 1.14 -15.42
C TRP A 37 -4.64 0.09 -14.56
N ARG A 38 -3.96 -0.35 -13.48
CA ARG A 38 -4.42 -1.44 -12.62
C ARG A 38 -4.95 -0.92 -11.28
N HIS A 39 -5.86 -1.68 -10.69
CA HIS A 39 -6.33 -1.45 -9.33
C HIS A 39 -5.16 -1.42 -8.35
N SER A 40 -5.30 -0.59 -7.31
CA SER A 40 -4.28 -0.36 -6.29
C SER A 40 -3.78 -1.64 -5.68
N SER A 41 -2.47 -1.79 -5.69
CA SER A 41 -1.76 -2.90 -5.07
C SER A 41 -0.30 -2.54 -4.84
N LEU A 42 0.23 -2.94 -3.69
CA LEU A 42 1.66 -2.85 -3.39
C LEU A 42 2.29 -4.23 -3.37
N LEU A 43 3.56 -4.31 -3.76
CA LEU A 43 4.40 -5.48 -3.58
C LEU A 43 5.62 -5.11 -2.73
N ILE A 44 5.80 -5.76 -1.60
CA ILE A 44 7.00 -5.71 -0.79
C ILE A 44 7.83 -6.94 -1.15
N LYS A 45 9.03 -6.71 -1.71
CA LYS A 45 10.05 -7.73 -1.84
C LYS A 45 11.04 -7.61 -0.69
N HIS A 46 11.23 -8.67 0.09
CA HIS A 46 12.18 -8.73 1.20
C HIS A 46 12.86 -10.10 1.20
N GLY A 47 14.10 -10.16 0.72
CA GLY A 47 14.72 -11.44 0.38
C GLY A 47 13.89 -12.18 -0.66
N ASP A 48 13.54 -13.43 -0.38
CA ASP A 48 12.69 -14.28 -1.22
C ASP A 48 11.19 -13.97 -1.06
N ALA A 49 10.81 -13.26 0.01
CA ALA A 49 9.43 -12.92 0.27
C ALA A 49 8.89 -11.92 -0.75
N ARG A 50 7.65 -12.15 -1.18
CA ARG A 50 6.88 -11.34 -2.13
C ARG A 50 5.49 -11.09 -1.54
N ILE A 51 5.39 -10.12 -0.64
CA ILE A 51 4.14 -9.82 0.06
C ILE A 51 3.35 -8.81 -0.77
N MET A 52 2.19 -9.22 -1.27
CA MET A 52 1.29 -8.37 -2.05
C MET A 52 0.20 -7.81 -1.13
N ILE A 53 0.04 -6.48 -1.10
CA ILE A 53 -1.05 -5.83 -0.37
C ILE A 53 -2.12 -5.43 -1.39
N ASP A 54 -3.33 -5.96 -1.20
CA ASP A 54 -4.50 -5.87 -2.07
C ASP A 54 -4.33 -6.54 -3.44
N CYS A 55 -5.40 -7.19 -3.89
CA CYS A 55 -5.47 -7.97 -5.11
C CYS A 55 -6.86 -7.81 -5.76
N GLY A 56 -7.11 -6.65 -6.37
CA GLY A 56 -8.39 -6.35 -7.02
C GLY A 56 -8.63 -7.07 -8.34
N THR A 57 -9.74 -6.78 -9.00
CA THR A 57 -10.23 -7.44 -10.23
C THR A 57 -9.17 -7.50 -11.34
N ASP A 58 -8.36 -6.47 -11.53
CA ASP A 58 -7.34 -6.44 -12.59
C ASP A 58 -6.22 -7.48 -12.39
N TRP A 59 -6.12 -8.07 -11.20
CA TRP A 59 -5.12 -9.08 -10.84
C TRP A 59 -5.59 -10.51 -11.06
N LEU A 60 -6.89 -10.75 -11.32
CA LEU A 60 -7.49 -12.08 -11.46
C LEU A 60 -6.73 -12.99 -12.45
N ALA A 61 -6.34 -12.46 -13.59
CA ALA A 61 -5.58 -13.21 -14.62
C ALA A 61 -4.05 -13.00 -14.52
N ARG A 62 -3.58 -12.21 -13.53
CA ARG A 62 -2.17 -11.79 -13.45
C ARG A 62 -1.49 -12.22 -12.16
N LEU A 63 -2.24 -12.74 -11.21
CA LEU A 63 -1.76 -13.09 -9.88
C LEU A 63 -0.58 -14.07 -9.93
N LEU A 64 -0.67 -15.09 -10.79
CA LEU A 64 0.41 -16.06 -10.96
C LEU A 64 1.70 -15.44 -11.52
N ARG A 65 1.60 -14.39 -12.33
CA ARG A 65 2.79 -13.66 -12.82
C ARG A 65 3.44 -12.79 -11.74
N VAL A 66 2.65 -12.28 -10.81
CA VAL A 66 3.17 -11.59 -9.61
C VAL A 66 3.86 -12.59 -8.69
N ALA A 67 3.36 -13.83 -8.65
CA ALA A 67 3.84 -14.93 -7.80
C ALA A 67 4.05 -14.47 -6.33
N PRO A 68 3.02 -13.95 -5.65
CA PRO A 68 3.15 -13.56 -4.25
C PRO A 68 3.37 -14.80 -3.38
N THR A 69 4.23 -14.69 -2.37
CA THR A 69 4.39 -15.69 -1.30
C THR A 69 3.32 -15.51 -0.22
N THR A 70 2.76 -14.31 -0.13
CA THR A 70 1.72 -13.95 0.84
C THR A 70 0.89 -12.79 0.29
N ILE A 71 -0.41 -12.78 0.59
CA ILE A 71 -1.30 -11.65 0.29
C ILE A 71 -1.86 -11.09 1.60
N VAL A 72 -1.90 -9.76 1.69
CA VAL A 72 -2.50 -9.01 2.80
C VAL A 72 -3.60 -8.12 2.24
N LEU A 73 -4.82 -8.14 2.80
CA LEU A 73 -5.94 -7.35 2.29
C LEU A 73 -6.34 -6.26 3.26
N THR A 74 -6.54 -5.05 2.74
CA THR A 74 -7.09 -3.93 3.52
C THR A 74 -8.57 -4.09 3.79
N HIS A 75 -9.34 -4.52 2.79
CA HIS A 75 -10.80 -4.76 2.88
C HIS A 75 -11.33 -5.57 1.68
N ALA A 76 -12.64 -5.85 1.66
CA ALA A 76 -13.25 -6.79 0.73
C ALA A 76 -13.92 -6.16 -0.50
N HIS A 77 -13.67 -4.90 -0.85
CA HIS A 77 -14.19 -4.35 -2.10
C HIS A 77 -13.57 -5.05 -3.33
N PRO A 78 -14.29 -5.13 -4.46
CA PRO A 78 -13.82 -5.87 -5.63
C PRO A 78 -12.49 -5.39 -6.21
N ASP A 79 -12.21 -4.09 -6.15
CA ASP A 79 -10.95 -3.49 -6.59
C ASP A 79 -9.77 -3.76 -5.64
N HIS A 80 -10.02 -4.39 -4.46
CA HIS A 80 -9.01 -4.83 -3.49
C HIS A 80 -8.91 -6.34 -3.31
N ALA A 81 -9.99 -7.11 -3.55
CA ALA A 81 -10.01 -8.54 -3.21
C ALA A 81 -10.47 -9.48 -4.34
N GLN A 82 -11.13 -8.98 -5.41
CA GLN A 82 -11.72 -9.83 -6.45
C GLN A 82 -10.70 -10.67 -7.23
N GLY A 83 -9.43 -10.30 -7.22
CA GLY A 83 -8.35 -11.09 -7.84
C GLY A 83 -8.18 -12.47 -7.23
N LEU A 84 -8.72 -12.70 -6.02
CA LEU A 84 -8.70 -13.99 -5.31
C LEU A 84 -9.87 -14.92 -5.66
N ALA A 85 -10.82 -14.49 -6.50
CA ALA A 85 -12.05 -15.23 -6.77
C ALA A 85 -11.83 -16.62 -7.41
N LYS A 86 -10.69 -16.84 -8.07
CA LYS A 86 -10.30 -18.15 -8.62
C LYS A 86 -9.32 -18.93 -7.74
N GLY A 87 -9.10 -18.46 -6.51
CA GLY A 87 -8.15 -19.05 -5.58
C GLY A 87 -6.75 -18.43 -5.67
N VAL A 88 -5.93 -18.79 -4.71
CA VAL A 88 -4.56 -18.31 -4.56
C VAL A 88 -3.70 -19.40 -3.92
N PRO A 89 -2.44 -19.60 -4.38
CA PRO A 89 -1.57 -20.67 -3.87
C PRO A 89 -0.79 -20.30 -2.59
N CYS A 90 -1.08 -19.15 -1.97
CA CYS A 90 -0.35 -18.65 -0.81
C CYS A 90 -1.30 -18.20 0.30
N PRO A 91 -0.80 -18.01 1.55
CA PRO A 91 -1.59 -17.49 2.65
C PRO A 91 -2.20 -16.10 2.37
N VAL A 92 -3.42 -15.87 2.86
CA VAL A 92 -4.11 -14.59 2.79
C VAL A 92 -4.40 -14.09 4.20
N TYR A 93 -3.80 -12.95 4.53
CA TYR A 93 -3.99 -12.25 5.80
C TYR A 93 -5.00 -11.11 5.61
N ALA A 94 -5.98 -11.01 6.51
CA ALA A 94 -6.91 -9.89 6.54
C ALA A 94 -7.60 -9.81 7.91
N SER A 95 -8.33 -8.72 8.17
CA SER A 95 -9.22 -8.67 9.33
C SER A 95 -10.28 -9.77 9.25
N LYS A 96 -10.76 -10.24 10.42
CA LYS A 96 -11.84 -11.25 10.48
C LYS A 96 -13.02 -10.87 9.59
N LYS A 97 -13.48 -9.62 9.64
CA LYS A 97 -14.60 -9.12 8.83
C LYS A 97 -14.35 -9.22 7.32
N THR A 98 -13.12 -8.95 6.89
CA THR A 98 -12.71 -9.11 5.48
C THR A 98 -12.72 -10.59 5.08
N LEU A 99 -12.13 -11.46 5.89
CA LEU A 99 -12.15 -12.92 5.63
C LEU A 99 -13.56 -13.50 5.57
N ASP A 100 -14.45 -13.08 6.49
CA ASP A 100 -15.86 -13.48 6.50
C ASP A 100 -16.60 -13.05 5.23
N SER A 101 -16.30 -11.82 4.72
CA SER A 101 -16.87 -11.33 3.47
C SER A 101 -16.41 -12.14 2.25
N LEU A 102 -15.23 -12.75 2.32
CA LEU A 102 -14.65 -13.57 1.26
C LEU A 102 -14.85 -15.08 1.46
N LYS A 103 -15.75 -15.50 2.34
CA LYS A 103 -15.94 -16.93 2.68
C LYS A 103 -16.22 -17.84 1.47
N ARG A 104 -16.81 -17.30 0.40
CA ARG A 104 -17.11 -18.02 -0.85
C ARG A 104 -15.91 -18.14 -1.80
N PHE A 105 -14.81 -17.41 -1.55
CA PHE A 105 -13.62 -17.49 -2.39
C PHE A 105 -12.81 -18.74 -2.03
N PRO A 106 -12.18 -19.43 -3.01
CA PRO A 106 -11.43 -20.66 -2.75
C PRO A 106 -10.02 -20.34 -2.20
N ILE A 107 -9.97 -19.68 -1.04
CA ILE A 107 -8.76 -19.38 -0.29
C ILE A 107 -8.54 -20.49 0.72
N ARG A 108 -7.47 -21.27 0.57
CA ARG A 108 -7.17 -22.44 1.43
C ARG A 108 -6.57 -22.04 2.77
N ASP A 109 -5.61 -21.14 2.77
CA ASP A 109 -4.90 -20.66 3.98
C ASP A 109 -5.35 -19.22 4.30
N ARG A 110 -6.25 -19.11 5.29
CA ARG A 110 -6.81 -17.83 5.76
C ARG A 110 -6.24 -17.52 7.12
N ARG A 111 -5.57 -16.37 7.25
CA ARG A 111 -4.93 -15.94 8.49
C ARG A 111 -5.50 -14.60 8.95
N GLU A 112 -5.95 -14.56 10.20
CA GLU A 112 -6.50 -13.33 10.76
C GLU A 112 -5.38 -12.33 11.08
N MET A 113 -5.61 -11.06 10.71
CA MET A 113 -4.81 -9.92 11.12
C MET A 113 -5.58 -9.14 12.20
N PRO A 114 -5.33 -9.39 13.48
CA PRO A 114 -6.06 -8.73 14.55
C PRO A 114 -5.70 -7.24 14.62
N ALA A 115 -6.73 -6.41 14.86
CA ALA A 115 -6.52 -4.96 14.94
C ALA A 115 -5.56 -4.59 16.09
N ARG A 116 -4.67 -3.65 15.81
CA ARG A 116 -3.69 -3.09 16.75
C ARG A 116 -2.70 -4.09 17.35
N LYS A 117 -2.63 -5.33 16.84
CA LYS A 117 -1.60 -6.30 17.19
C LYS A 117 -0.58 -6.42 16.06
N SER A 118 0.69 -6.57 16.43
CA SER A 118 1.76 -6.80 15.44
C SER A 118 1.76 -8.24 15.00
N VAL A 119 1.88 -8.46 13.69
CA VAL A 119 2.03 -9.77 13.06
C VAL A 119 3.28 -9.73 12.20
N MET A 120 4.16 -10.71 12.36
CA MET A 120 5.35 -10.86 11.53
C MET A 120 5.01 -11.76 10.34
N ILE A 121 5.30 -11.29 9.14
CA ILE A 121 5.12 -12.02 7.89
C ILE A 121 6.43 -11.95 7.12
N ASP A 122 7.13 -13.08 7.01
CA ASP A 122 8.38 -13.21 6.23
C ASP A 122 9.40 -12.09 6.51
N GLY A 123 9.62 -11.75 7.80
CA GLY A 123 10.56 -10.71 8.24
C GLY A 123 10.04 -9.28 8.13
N VAL A 124 8.81 -9.07 7.69
CA VAL A 124 8.13 -7.77 7.63
C VAL A 124 7.06 -7.70 8.71
N GLN A 125 7.10 -6.67 9.55
CA GLN A 125 6.10 -6.48 10.60
C GLN A 125 4.91 -5.69 10.07
N PHE A 126 3.72 -6.21 10.31
CA PHE A 126 2.44 -5.58 10.01
C PHE A 126 1.65 -5.29 11.29
N LYS A 127 0.98 -4.14 11.33
CA LYS A 127 0.00 -3.82 12.37
C LYS A 127 -1.21 -3.15 11.73
N ALA A 128 -2.39 -3.77 11.87
CA ALA A 128 -3.63 -3.28 11.28
C ALA A 128 -4.29 -2.20 12.17
N TYR A 129 -4.69 -1.10 11.56
CA TYR A 129 -5.45 -0.02 12.21
C TYR A 129 -6.79 0.15 11.51
N PRO A 130 -7.94 0.01 12.21
CA PRO A 130 -9.25 0.29 11.64
C PRO A 130 -9.33 1.74 11.14
N VAL A 131 -9.82 1.92 9.91
CA VAL A 131 -10.06 3.23 9.30
C VAL A 131 -11.54 3.35 8.92
N GLN A 132 -12.06 4.59 8.88
CA GLN A 132 -13.38 4.82 8.33
C GLN A 132 -13.30 4.86 6.81
N HIS A 133 -14.10 4.07 6.13
CA HIS A 133 -14.19 4.05 4.67
C HIS A 133 -15.55 3.51 4.19
N SER A 134 -15.95 2.32 4.65
CA SER A 134 -17.17 1.64 4.20
C SER A 134 -17.83 0.87 5.34
N ILE A 135 -19.17 0.88 5.35
CA ILE A 135 -19.95 0.06 6.29
C ILE A 135 -20.01 -1.40 5.82
N ARG A 136 -20.15 -1.61 4.51
CA ARG A 136 -20.30 -2.95 3.92
C ARG A 136 -18.98 -3.72 3.85
N ALA A 137 -17.88 -3.02 3.69
CA ALA A 137 -16.52 -3.56 3.65
C ALA A 137 -15.63 -2.76 4.61
N PRO A 138 -15.70 -3.03 5.93
CA PRO A 138 -14.88 -2.34 6.92
C PRO A 138 -13.40 -2.48 6.57
N ALA A 139 -12.70 -1.34 6.50
CA ALA A 139 -11.33 -1.28 6.04
C ALA A 139 -10.34 -1.11 7.21
N VAL A 140 -9.11 -1.53 6.95
CA VAL A 140 -7.94 -1.26 7.79
C VAL A 140 -6.85 -0.61 6.96
N GLY A 141 -6.08 0.30 7.58
CA GLY A 141 -4.76 0.67 7.11
C GLY A 141 -3.71 -0.18 7.81
N TYR A 142 -2.55 -0.36 7.17
CA TYR A 142 -1.44 -1.12 7.72
C TYR A 142 -0.25 -0.22 8.02
N ARG A 143 0.21 -0.24 9.27
CA ARG A 143 1.56 0.17 9.60
C ARG A 143 2.47 -1.00 9.29
N VAL A 144 3.47 -0.76 8.45
CA VAL A 144 4.42 -1.77 8.00
C VAL A 144 5.82 -1.31 8.40
N SER A 145 6.58 -2.21 9.05
CA SER A 145 7.96 -1.96 9.44
C SER A 145 8.87 -2.99 8.79
N VAL A 146 9.86 -2.52 8.04
CA VAL A 146 10.84 -3.37 7.36
C VAL A 146 12.17 -2.64 7.26
N LYS A 147 13.27 -3.29 7.70
CA LYS A 147 14.63 -2.72 7.65
C LYS A 147 14.76 -1.31 8.24
N GLY A 148 14.09 -1.03 9.34
CA GLY A 148 14.09 0.28 10.01
C GLY A 148 13.24 1.36 9.35
N VAL A 149 12.58 1.07 8.21
CA VAL A 149 11.62 1.97 7.57
C VAL A 149 10.20 1.62 8.02
N ASN A 150 9.46 2.63 8.45
CA ASN A 150 8.05 2.52 8.83
C ASN A 150 7.18 3.27 7.84
N PHE A 151 6.23 2.60 7.19
CA PHE A 151 5.25 3.29 6.38
C PHE A 151 3.82 2.91 6.79
N PHE A 152 2.88 3.80 6.53
CA PHE A 152 1.46 3.54 6.74
C PHE A 152 0.76 3.50 5.40
N TYR A 153 0.05 2.41 5.10
CA TYR A 153 -0.69 2.20 3.87
C TYR A 153 -2.20 2.18 4.14
N ALA A 154 -2.90 3.18 3.64
CA ALA A 154 -4.36 3.28 3.70
C ALA A 154 -4.89 3.82 2.36
N PRO A 155 -5.05 2.96 1.34
CA PRO A 155 -5.46 3.37 -0.01
C PRO A 155 -6.89 3.90 -0.06
N ASP A 156 -7.73 3.47 0.87
CA ASP A 156 -9.13 3.85 1.02
C ASP A 156 -9.39 4.35 2.43
N VAL A 157 -9.59 5.66 2.58
CA VAL A 157 -9.79 6.26 3.89
C VAL A 157 -10.68 7.51 3.82
N ALA A 158 -11.74 7.51 4.62
CA ALA A 158 -12.56 8.69 4.88
C ALA A 158 -12.08 9.44 6.13
N GLU A 159 -11.59 8.69 7.14
CA GLU A 159 -11.10 9.24 8.40
C GLU A 159 -10.14 8.26 9.09
N LEU A 160 -9.14 8.81 9.77
CA LEU A 160 -8.32 8.12 10.75
C LEU A 160 -8.83 8.49 12.14
N PRO A 161 -9.49 7.58 12.86
CA PRO A 161 -10.06 7.89 14.19
C PRO A 161 -9.03 8.29 15.25
N ASP A 162 -7.79 7.86 15.06
CA ASP A 162 -6.65 8.11 15.97
C ASP A 162 -5.42 8.44 15.13
N ILE A 163 -5.30 9.70 14.72
CA ILE A 163 -4.23 10.15 13.81
C ILE A 163 -2.86 9.94 14.45
N LEU A 164 -2.67 10.42 15.68
CA LEU A 164 -1.37 10.37 16.36
C LEU A 164 -0.97 8.94 16.71
N GLY A 165 -1.88 8.11 17.25
CA GLY A 165 -1.61 6.71 17.55
C GLY A 165 -1.34 5.86 16.30
N THR A 166 -1.84 6.31 15.14
CA THR A 166 -1.67 5.63 13.86
C THR A 166 -0.40 6.09 13.13
N LEU A 167 -0.11 7.39 13.08
CA LEU A 167 0.90 7.97 12.20
C LEU A 167 2.18 8.44 12.89
N ARG A 168 2.24 8.55 14.21
CA ARG A 168 3.48 8.95 14.91
C ARG A 168 4.62 7.95 14.62
N GLY A 169 5.79 8.46 14.20
CA GLY A 169 6.96 7.64 13.86
C GLY A 169 6.82 6.86 12.54
N ILE A 170 5.97 7.36 11.64
CA ILE A 170 5.88 6.90 10.26
C ILE A 170 6.81 7.76 9.39
N ASP A 171 7.68 7.11 8.61
CA ASP A 171 8.57 7.77 7.66
C ASP A 171 7.86 8.18 6.38
N VAL A 172 6.88 7.36 5.95
CA VAL A 172 6.12 7.60 4.72
C VAL A 172 4.65 7.22 4.91
N TYR A 173 3.76 8.16 4.63
CA TYR A 173 2.33 7.92 4.49
C TYR A 173 1.98 7.56 3.05
N ILE A 174 1.29 6.44 2.84
CA ILE A 174 0.78 6.01 1.53
C ILE A 174 -0.74 6.02 1.61
N GLY A 175 -1.37 7.05 1.05
CA GLY A 175 -2.78 7.36 1.26
C GLY A 175 -3.63 7.30 0.01
N ASP A 176 -4.87 7.74 0.19
CA ASP A 176 -5.97 7.72 -0.77
C ASP A 176 -5.86 8.88 -1.78
N GLY A 177 -5.80 8.55 -3.06
CA GLY A 177 -5.76 9.48 -4.18
C GLY A 177 -7.10 9.62 -4.92
N ALA A 178 -8.22 9.25 -4.32
CA ALA A 178 -9.52 9.33 -5.00
C ALA A 178 -9.86 10.77 -5.42
N THR A 179 -9.45 11.76 -4.64
CA THR A 179 -9.72 13.18 -4.91
C THR A 179 -8.64 14.09 -4.31
N VAL A 180 -8.39 15.23 -4.95
CA VAL A 180 -7.36 16.19 -4.50
C VAL A 180 -7.87 17.09 -3.37
N ALA A 181 -8.93 17.84 -3.61
CA ALA A 181 -9.46 18.84 -2.67
C ALA A 181 -10.96 18.65 -2.35
N ARG A 182 -11.73 18.12 -3.31
CA ARG A 182 -13.17 17.89 -3.10
C ARG A 182 -13.38 16.71 -2.17
N SER A 183 -14.05 16.93 -1.04
CA SER A 183 -14.42 15.84 -0.14
C SER A 183 -15.42 14.88 -0.80
N MET A 184 -15.15 13.59 -0.70
CA MET A 184 -16.06 12.50 -1.03
C MET A 184 -16.55 11.78 0.24
N VAL A 185 -16.29 12.37 1.41
CA VAL A 185 -16.73 11.85 2.70
C VAL A 185 -18.20 12.24 2.92
N ARG A 186 -18.98 11.27 3.38
CA ARG A 186 -20.36 11.47 3.80
C ARG A 186 -20.67 10.66 5.05
N LYS A 187 -21.67 11.08 5.82
CA LYS A 187 -22.14 10.36 7.01
C LYS A 187 -23.28 9.42 6.63
N LYS A 188 -23.21 8.15 7.06
CA LYS A 188 -24.25 7.14 6.90
C LYS A 188 -24.32 6.28 8.16
N ASN A 189 -25.51 6.16 8.78
CA ASN A 189 -25.70 5.41 10.02
C ASN A 189 -24.68 5.78 11.10
N GLY A 190 -24.46 7.07 11.32
CA GLY A 190 -23.51 7.60 12.31
C GLY A 190 -22.03 7.46 11.97
N ARG A 191 -21.66 6.78 10.86
CA ARG A 191 -20.26 6.55 10.46
C ARG A 191 -19.87 7.38 9.24
N LEU A 192 -18.61 7.80 9.18
CA LEU A 192 -18.05 8.42 7.98
C LEU A 192 -17.69 7.34 6.97
N ILE A 193 -18.07 7.57 5.71
CA ILE A 193 -17.78 6.69 4.59
C ILE A 193 -17.31 7.50 3.38
N GLY A 194 -16.60 6.84 2.46
CA GLY A 194 -16.06 7.46 1.26
C GLY A 194 -14.55 7.70 1.34
N HIS A 195 -14.07 8.82 0.79
CA HIS A 195 -12.65 9.11 0.62
C HIS A 195 -12.34 10.53 1.05
N ALA A 196 -11.37 10.69 1.97
CA ALA A 196 -10.83 11.97 2.36
C ALA A 196 -9.99 12.56 1.21
N PRO A 197 -10.10 13.86 0.92
CA PRO A 197 -9.25 14.48 -0.09
C PRO A 197 -7.79 14.51 0.36
N ILE A 198 -6.86 14.56 -0.60
CA ILE A 198 -5.42 14.65 -0.36
C ILE A 198 -5.09 15.80 0.58
N THR A 199 -5.76 16.95 0.45
CA THR A 199 -5.56 18.11 1.32
C THR A 199 -5.81 17.82 2.80
N VAL A 200 -6.83 17.04 3.13
CA VAL A 200 -7.13 16.62 4.51
C VAL A 200 -6.08 15.63 5.01
N GLN A 201 -5.68 14.66 4.18
CA GLN A 201 -4.68 13.67 4.54
C GLN A 201 -3.29 14.31 4.78
N LEU A 202 -2.92 15.34 4.02
CA LEU A 202 -1.72 16.14 4.29
C LEU A 202 -1.78 16.83 5.67
N GLY A 203 -2.96 17.29 6.08
CA GLY A 203 -3.16 17.81 7.43
C GLY A 203 -2.92 16.77 8.53
N TRP A 204 -3.34 15.50 8.32
CA TRP A 204 -3.02 14.39 9.23
C TRP A 204 -1.51 14.14 9.31
N CYS A 205 -0.83 14.14 8.16
CA CYS A 205 0.62 13.98 8.10
C CYS A 205 1.34 15.10 8.87
N LYS A 206 0.95 16.37 8.66
CA LYS A 206 1.51 17.50 9.38
C LYS A 206 1.34 17.37 10.89
N LEU A 207 0.12 17.04 11.34
CA LEU A 207 -0.20 16.86 12.77
C LEU A 207 0.67 15.76 13.42
N ALA A 208 0.97 14.68 12.68
CA ALA A 208 1.75 13.55 13.17
C ALA A 208 3.25 13.67 12.93
N GLY A 209 3.74 14.74 12.28
CA GLY A 209 5.14 14.94 11.94
C GLY A 209 5.66 14.07 10.78
N VAL A 210 4.76 13.53 9.94
CA VAL A 210 5.13 12.74 8.77
C VAL A 210 5.56 13.66 7.62
N GLN A 211 6.80 13.53 7.18
CA GLN A 211 7.39 14.44 6.20
C GLN A 211 7.25 13.98 4.74
N ARG A 212 6.77 12.76 4.49
CA ARG A 212 6.61 12.20 3.13
C ARG A 212 5.24 11.58 2.96
N ALA A 213 4.55 11.93 1.85
CA ALA A 213 3.25 11.38 1.50
C ALA A 213 3.20 10.94 0.04
N ILE A 214 2.70 9.74 -0.21
CA ILE A 214 2.49 9.20 -1.55
C ILE A 214 1.02 8.83 -1.67
N PHE A 215 0.37 9.28 -2.73
CA PHE A 215 -1.05 8.99 -2.95
C PHE A 215 -1.22 7.95 -4.05
N THR A 216 -1.96 6.91 -3.75
CA THR A 216 -2.36 5.80 -4.63
C THR A 216 -3.88 5.72 -4.71
N HIS A 217 -4.48 4.66 -5.22
CA HIS A 217 -5.92 4.51 -5.34
C HIS A 217 -6.58 5.71 -6.06
N CYS A 218 -5.95 6.10 -7.19
CA CYS A 218 -6.28 7.32 -7.90
C CYS A 218 -7.69 7.28 -8.50
N GLY A 219 -8.50 8.28 -8.14
CA GLY A 219 -9.84 8.47 -8.70
C GLY A 219 -9.83 9.18 -10.05
N SER A 220 -11.02 9.36 -10.63
CA SER A 220 -11.20 9.96 -11.97
C SER A 220 -10.51 11.32 -12.16
N PRO A 221 -10.49 12.25 -11.18
CA PRO A 221 -9.79 13.52 -11.33
C PRO A 221 -8.29 13.37 -11.61
N ILE A 222 -7.65 12.37 -11.00
CA ILE A 222 -6.21 12.11 -11.17
C ILE A 222 -5.97 11.28 -12.42
N VAL A 223 -6.75 10.21 -12.62
CA VAL A 223 -6.57 9.28 -13.75
C VAL A 223 -6.76 9.93 -15.10
N ARG A 224 -7.75 10.85 -15.22
CA ARG A 224 -8.08 11.57 -16.45
C ARG A 224 -7.37 12.94 -16.57
N GLY A 225 -6.79 13.42 -15.50
CA GLY A 225 -6.18 14.74 -15.45
C GLY A 225 -4.82 14.81 -16.13
N LYS A 226 -4.37 16.03 -16.43
CA LYS A 226 -3.03 16.30 -16.98
C LYS A 226 -1.98 16.01 -15.91
N ALA A 227 -1.28 14.88 -16.03
CA ALA A 227 -0.37 14.34 -15.01
C ALA A 227 0.71 15.35 -14.55
N ARG A 228 1.23 16.19 -15.46
CA ARG A 228 2.23 17.22 -15.14
C ARG A 228 1.66 18.29 -14.21
N VAL A 229 0.45 18.75 -14.50
CA VAL A 229 -0.27 19.76 -13.71
C VAL A 229 -0.61 19.23 -12.32
N LEU A 230 -1.17 18.00 -12.27
CA LEU A 230 -1.54 17.37 -11.01
C LEU A 230 -0.32 17.09 -10.13
N SER A 231 0.78 16.59 -10.71
CA SER A 231 2.02 16.35 -9.95
C SER A 231 2.63 17.64 -9.39
N ALA A 232 2.53 18.77 -10.11
CA ALA A 232 2.96 20.07 -9.62
C ALA A 232 2.04 20.58 -8.51
N ALA A 233 0.72 20.46 -8.68
CA ALA A 233 -0.26 20.88 -7.67
C ALA A 233 -0.11 20.09 -6.35
N ILE A 234 0.03 18.75 -6.42
CA ILE A 234 0.22 17.92 -5.22
C ILE A 234 1.53 18.26 -4.50
N ARG A 235 2.63 18.47 -5.24
CA ARG A 235 3.89 18.90 -4.61
C ARG A 235 3.74 20.24 -3.89
N ARG A 236 3.08 21.22 -4.52
CA ARG A 236 2.83 22.52 -3.90
C ARG A 236 2.01 22.38 -2.63
N LEU A 237 0.89 21.65 -2.67
CA LEU A 237 0.06 21.39 -1.50
C LEU A 237 0.86 20.71 -0.37
N GLY A 238 1.76 19.80 -0.70
CA GLY A 238 2.67 19.19 0.27
C GLY A 238 3.64 20.20 0.85
N GLN A 239 4.31 20.99 0.01
CA GLN A 239 5.27 22.00 0.44
C GLN A 239 4.64 23.03 1.37
N GLU A 240 3.40 23.45 1.12
CA GLU A 240 2.63 24.35 2.00
C GLU A 240 2.43 23.77 3.41
N GLN A 241 2.55 22.45 3.57
CA GLN A 241 2.45 21.71 4.84
C GLN A 241 3.81 21.21 5.35
N GLY A 242 4.92 21.47 4.66
CA GLY A 242 6.25 20.95 4.97
C GLY A 242 6.43 19.46 4.63
N ILE A 243 5.67 18.94 3.64
CA ILE A 243 5.62 17.52 3.29
C ILE A 243 6.07 17.30 1.83
N ASP A 244 6.99 16.36 1.58
CA ASP A 244 7.28 15.86 0.23
C ASP A 244 6.12 14.97 -0.24
N ALA A 245 5.19 15.56 -1.02
CA ALA A 245 3.98 14.90 -1.48
C ALA A 245 4.01 14.56 -2.97
N ARG A 246 3.55 13.36 -3.33
CA ARG A 246 3.48 12.92 -4.73
C ARG A 246 2.37 11.90 -4.99
N ILE A 247 2.02 11.73 -6.26
CA ILE A 247 1.14 10.67 -6.74
C ILE A 247 2.01 9.52 -7.24
N ALA A 248 1.71 8.29 -6.81
CA ALA A 248 2.31 7.09 -7.35
C ALA A 248 1.79 6.77 -8.76
N SER A 249 2.60 6.09 -9.55
CA SER A 249 2.20 5.51 -10.85
C SER A 249 2.46 4.00 -10.84
N ASP A 250 1.75 3.27 -11.69
CA ASP A 250 2.00 1.84 -11.88
C ASP A 250 3.47 1.59 -12.24
N GLY A 251 4.12 0.73 -11.48
CA GLY A 251 5.52 0.36 -11.65
C GLY A 251 6.53 1.23 -10.88
N ASP A 252 6.10 2.27 -10.15
CA ASP A 252 7.00 3.03 -9.28
C ASP A 252 7.62 2.12 -8.21
N ARG A 253 8.93 2.27 -7.99
CA ARG A 253 9.71 1.44 -7.07
C ARG A 253 10.49 2.30 -6.09
N PHE A 254 10.60 1.80 -4.84
CA PHE A 254 11.34 2.42 -3.75
C PHE A 254 12.21 1.38 -3.07
N SER A 255 13.49 1.67 -2.91
CA SER A 255 14.38 0.89 -2.06
C SER A 255 14.15 1.27 -0.61
N LEU A 256 14.01 0.28 0.25
CA LEU A 256 13.85 0.42 1.70
C LEU A 256 15.17 -0.04 2.35
N SER A 257 16.22 0.76 2.27
CA SER A 257 17.54 0.43 2.83
C SER A 257 18.00 1.52 3.78
N GLY A 258 18.53 1.10 4.96
CA GLY A 258 19.21 2.01 5.89
C GLY A 258 18.36 3.14 6.47
N GLY A 259 17.04 2.95 6.62
CA GLY A 259 16.14 4.02 7.08
C GLY A 259 15.86 5.11 6.03
N GLU A 260 16.39 4.97 4.82
CA GLU A 260 16.18 5.90 3.73
C GLU A 260 15.25 5.34 2.65
N TRP A 261 14.39 6.22 2.14
CA TRP A 261 13.44 5.93 1.09
C TRP A 261 13.94 6.49 -0.24
N HIS A 262 14.57 5.66 -1.06
CA HIS A 262 15.06 6.04 -2.38
C HIS A 262 14.08 5.67 -3.48
N GLY A 263 13.47 6.67 -4.12
CA GLY A 263 12.55 6.46 -5.25
C GLY A 263 13.27 6.46 -6.60
N ARG A 264 13.12 5.39 -7.39
CA ARG A 264 13.47 5.39 -8.81
C ARG A 264 12.18 5.29 -9.63
N ARG A 265 11.99 6.18 -10.61
CA ARG A 265 10.96 6.02 -11.64
C ARG A 265 11.40 4.91 -12.57
N CYS A 266 10.69 3.79 -12.60
CA CYS A 266 10.88 2.81 -13.64
C CYS A 266 10.15 3.27 -14.90
N ARG A 267 10.85 3.41 -16.03
CA ARG A 267 10.19 3.52 -17.33
C ARG A 267 9.50 2.19 -17.58
N VAL A 268 8.18 2.13 -17.39
CA VAL A 268 7.39 0.96 -17.73
C VAL A 268 7.42 0.81 -19.24
N ARG A 269 8.17 -0.18 -19.76
CA ARG A 269 7.91 -0.72 -21.08
C ARG A 269 6.60 -1.51 -20.93
N ASN A 270 5.56 -1.12 -21.67
CA ASN A 270 4.35 -1.94 -21.78
C ASN A 270 4.77 -3.28 -22.41
N PRO A 271 4.44 -4.42 -21.81
CA PRO A 271 4.33 -5.65 -22.58
C PRO A 271 3.00 -5.58 -23.32
N ALA A 272 3.05 -5.80 -24.61
CA ALA A 272 1.93 -6.04 -25.49
C ALA A 272 1.00 -7.15 -24.96
#